data_03adec7090463296b729ad0d357afb08
#
_entry.id   03adec7090463296b729ad0d357afb08
#
_cell.length_a   1.000
_cell.length_b   1.000
_cell.length_c   1.000
_cell.angle_alpha   90.00
_cell.angle_beta   90.00
_cell.angle_gamma   90.00
#
_symmetry.space_group_name_H-M   'P 1'
#
loop_
_entity.id
_entity.type
_entity.pdbx_description
1 polymer ?
#
loop_
_entity_poly.entity_id
_entity_poly.type
_entity_poly.pdbx_seq_one_letter_code
_entity_poly.pdbx_strand_id
1 'polypeptide(L)'
;MRRLAYPSRVAIALLLTTSLALAGFLVTSVEGFSVASGLAAHLPGAKALVGKHVLLAIPTVLLSLFAQSMVIFYFIGTGKLIKDEVAAYPEPERAVILRALRRFKARTSPLATFSLLSAITVFVLGGAIHTRALPAWTHLAASVAAVVLHAWALLVQWRVFEENSRLMDDPRAYVRSKEQEARSKK
;
A
#
# COMPACT_ATOMS: atom_id res chain seq x y z
N MET A 1 26.07 12.67 -16.16
CA MET A 1 24.92 11.81 -15.80
C MET A 1 24.71 11.90 -14.30
N ARG A 2 23.71 12.63 -13.84
CA ARG A 2 23.32 12.64 -12.41
C ARG A 2 22.62 11.30 -12.14
N ARG A 3 23.26 10.43 -11.35
CA ARG A 3 22.59 9.25 -10.81
C ARG A 3 21.44 9.75 -9.93
N LEU A 4 20.21 9.44 -10.32
CA LEU A 4 19.02 9.74 -9.54
C LEU A 4 18.97 8.81 -8.31
N ALA A 5 19.84 9.06 -7.33
CA ALA A 5 19.83 8.35 -6.04
C ALA A 5 18.55 8.67 -5.21
N TYR A 6 17.73 9.62 -5.67
CA TYR A 6 16.54 10.12 -4.98
C TYR A 6 15.35 9.14 -4.98
N PRO A 7 15.03 8.43 -6.08
CA PRO A 7 13.84 7.58 -6.12
C PRO A 7 13.90 6.37 -5.21
N SER A 8 15.08 5.78 -5.03
CA SER A 8 15.26 4.62 -4.14
C SER A 8 15.00 4.98 -2.67
N ARG A 9 15.41 6.16 -2.22
CA ARG A 9 15.15 6.64 -0.85
C ARG A 9 13.67 6.89 -0.61
N VAL A 10 12.98 7.52 -1.56
CA VAL A 10 11.52 7.74 -1.47
C VAL A 10 10.78 6.40 -1.46
N ALA A 11 11.16 5.46 -2.32
CA ALA A 11 10.56 4.12 -2.35
C ALA A 11 10.72 3.39 -1.00
N ILE A 12 11.91 3.46 -0.39
CA ILE A 12 12.17 2.89 0.94
C ILE A 12 11.30 3.56 2.00
N ALA A 13 11.24 4.91 2.01
CA ALA A 13 10.40 5.64 2.96
C ALA A 13 8.92 5.24 2.84
N LEU A 14 8.41 5.08 1.60
CA LEU A 14 7.04 4.64 1.36
C LEU A 14 6.81 3.20 1.83
N LEU A 15 7.75 2.29 1.58
CA LEU A 15 7.67 0.91 2.07
C LEU A 15 7.68 0.85 3.60
N LEU A 16 8.52 1.65 4.25
CA LEU A 16 8.52 1.74 5.72
C LEU A 16 7.20 2.29 6.25
N THR A 17 6.64 3.33 5.61
CA THR A 17 5.37 3.93 6.03
C THR A 17 4.21 2.97 5.83
N THR A 18 4.15 2.24 4.70
CA THR A 18 3.11 1.23 4.45
C THR A 18 3.25 0.03 5.39
N SER A 19 4.49 -0.37 5.72
CA SER A 19 4.74 -1.44 6.70
C SER A 19 4.29 -1.02 8.10
N LEU A 20 4.56 0.23 8.51
CA LEU A 20 4.12 0.76 9.79
C LEU A 20 2.59 0.84 9.87
N ALA A 21 1.93 1.26 8.77
CA ALA A 21 0.46 1.26 8.70
C ALA A 21 -0.10 -0.16 8.85
N LEU A 22 0.48 -1.17 8.19
CA LEU A 22 0.08 -2.56 8.34
C LEU A 22 0.29 -3.07 9.77
N ALA A 23 1.43 -2.74 10.41
CA ALA A 23 1.66 -3.07 11.82
C ALA A 23 0.61 -2.44 12.73
N GLY A 24 0.24 -1.18 12.49
CA GLY A 24 -0.85 -0.51 13.19
C GLY A 24 -2.19 -1.25 13.03
N PHE A 25 -2.53 -1.68 11.80
CA PHE A 25 -3.73 -2.49 11.56
C PHE A 25 -3.72 -3.83 12.31
N LEU A 26 -2.58 -4.52 12.36
CA LEU A 26 -2.45 -5.76 13.11
C LEU A 26 -2.68 -5.53 14.61
N VAL A 27 -2.04 -4.52 15.19
CA VAL A 27 -2.19 -4.19 16.61
C VAL A 27 -3.63 -3.78 16.92
N THR A 28 -4.23 -2.89 16.13
CA THR A 28 -5.62 -2.46 16.34
C THR A 28 -6.63 -3.59 16.13
N SER A 29 -6.35 -4.55 15.23
CA SER A 29 -7.20 -5.74 15.07
C SER A 29 -7.16 -6.65 16.29
N VAL A 30 -5.98 -6.88 16.88
CA VAL A 30 -5.83 -7.66 18.12
C VAL A 30 -6.51 -6.96 19.28
N GLU A 31 -6.34 -5.64 19.42
CA GLU A 31 -7.05 -4.87 20.46
C GLU A 31 -8.56 -4.91 20.25
N GLY A 32 -9.04 -4.76 19.00
CA GLY A 32 -10.46 -4.84 18.69
C GLY A 32 -11.09 -6.19 19.03
N PHE A 33 -10.36 -7.28 18.80
CA PHE A 33 -10.78 -8.61 19.23
C PHE A 33 -10.86 -8.72 20.76
N SER A 34 -9.87 -8.18 21.48
CA SER A 34 -9.85 -8.15 22.95
C SER A 34 -11.01 -7.32 23.52
N VAL A 35 -11.34 -6.18 22.89
CA VAL A 35 -12.50 -5.36 23.24
C VAL A 35 -13.80 -6.15 23.04
N ALA A 36 -13.98 -6.79 21.89
CA ALA A 36 -15.18 -7.56 21.57
C ALA A 36 -15.38 -8.71 22.56
N SER A 37 -14.32 -9.44 22.87
CA SER A 37 -14.35 -10.56 23.85
C SER A 37 -14.67 -10.07 25.26
N GLY A 38 -14.04 -8.98 25.70
CA GLY A 38 -14.25 -8.40 27.01
C GLY A 38 -15.68 -7.87 27.22
N LEU A 39 -16.25 -7.23 26.18
CA LEU A 39 -17.64 -6.76 26.21
C LEU A 39 -18.63 -7.93 26.22
N ALA A 40 -18.39 -8.99 25.44
CA ALA A 40 -19.23 -10.18 25.39
C ALA A 40 -19.22 -10.93 26.74
N ALA A 41 -18.07 -10.97 27.43
CA ALA A 41 -17.90 -11.57 28.74
C ALA A 41 -18.30 -10.65 29.90
N HIS A 42 -18.80 -9.45 29.66
CA HIS A 42 -19.14 -8.43 30.65
C HIS A 42 -18.00 -8.12 31.65
N LEU A 43 -16.74 -8.16 31.17
CA LEU A 43 -15.58 -7.95 32.04
C LEU A 43 -15.52 -6.51 32.57
N PRO A 44 -15.14 -6.32 33.88
CA PRO A 44 -14.87 -4.99 34.39
C PRO A 44 -13.80 -4.26 33.56
N GLY A 45 -14.03 -2.99 33.23
CA GLY A 45 -13.08 -2.19 32.46
C GLY A 45 -13.14 -2.37 30.95
N ALA A 46 -13.94 -3.28 30.38
CA ALA A 46 -14.07 -3.47 28.95
C ALA A 46 -14.40 -2.18 28.19
N LYS A 47 -15.19 -1.27 28.78
CA LYS A 47 -15.50 0.05 28.18
C LYS A 47 -14.27 0.95 28.05
N ALA A 48 -13.31 0.88 28.98
CA ALA A 48 -12.07 1.65 28.90
C ALA A 48 -11.17 1.17 27.74
N LEU A 49 -11.21 -0.14 27.43
CA LEU A 49 -10.49 -0.71 26.29
C LEU A 49 -11.00 -0.17 24.94
N VAL A 50 -12.29 0.17 24.84
CA VAL A 50 -12.85 0.82 23.63
C VAL A 50 -12.15 2.14 23.33
N GLY A 51 -12.00 2.99 24.36
CA GLY A 51 -11.32 4.29 24.21
C GLY A 51 -9.88 4.12 23.74
N LYS A 52 -9.14 3.17 24.31
CA LYS A 52 -7.77 2.86 23.91
C LYS A 52 -7.68 2.37 22.46
N HIS A 53 -8.56 1.43 22.09
CA HIS A 53 -8.65 0.94 20.71
C HIS A 53 -8.91 2.07 19.71
N VAL A 54 -9.87 2.95 19.97
CA VAL A 54 -10.19 4.10 19.11
C VAL A 54 -9.01 5.06 19.00
N LEU A 55 -8.34 5.36 20.14
CA LEU A 55 -7.17 6.24 20.17
C LEU A 55 -6.02 5.72 19.29
N LEU A 56 -5.83 4.41 19.19
CA LEU A 56 -4.81 3.80 18.34
C LEU A 56 -5.31 3.63 16.89
N ALA A 57 -6.59 3.37 16.70
CA ALA A 57 -7.17 3.19 15.36
C ALA A 57 -7.12 4.47 14.51
N ILE A 58 -7.36 5.65 15.09
CA ILE A 58 -7.34 6.93 14.36
C ILE A 58 -5.99 7.18 13.70
N PRO A 59 -4.84 7.22 14.40
CA PRO A 59 -3.55 7.45 13.76
C PRO A 59 -3.19 6.32 12.78
N THR A 60 -3.58 5.08 13.04
CA THR A 60 -3.35 3.95 12.12
C THR A 60 -4.05 4.17 10.77
N VAL A 61 -5.33 4.55 10.81
CA VAL A 61 -6.11 4.83 9.58
C VAL A 61 -5.52 6.03 8.85
N LEU A 62 -5.24 7.14 9.54
CA LEU A 62 -4.65 8.34 8.92
C LEU A 62 -3.29 8.02 8.27
N LEU A 63 -2.45 7.25 8.93
CA LEU A 63 -1.16 6.81 8.38
C LEU A 63 -1.35 5.95 7.13
N SER A 64 -2.33 5.03 7.14
CA SER A 64 -2.64 4.20 5.98
C SER A 64 -3.14 5.04 4.80
N LEU A 65 -4.06 5.98 5.04
CA LEU A 65 -4.56 6.89 4.01
C LEU A 65 -3.41 7.69 3.38
N PHE A 66 -2.55 8.24 4.22
CA PHE A 66 -1.36 8.98 3.76
C PHE A 66 -0.43 8.07 2.94
N ALA A 67 -0.05 6.91 3.48
CA ALA A 67 0.88 5.99 2.83
C ALA A 67 0.40 5.54 1.46
N GLN A 68 -0.86 5.09 1.34
CA GLN A 68 -1.42 4.60 0.08
C GLN A 68 -1.62 5.73 -0.95
N SER A 69 -2.00 6.93 -0.51
CA SER A 69 -2.05 8.11 -1.39
C SER A 69 -0.67 8.45 -1.94
N MET A 70 0.36 8.43 -1.10
CA MET A 70 1.74 8.71 -1.51
C MET A 70 2.28 7.64 -2.48
N VAL A 71 1.89 6.38 -2.35
CA VAL A 71 2.21 5.33 -3.34
C VAL A 71 1.65 5.69 -4.72
N ILE A 72 0.40 6.14 -4.79
CA ILE A 72 -0.23 6.57 -6.06
C ILE A 72 0.54 7.76 -6.65
N PHE A 73 0.83 8.79 -5.85
CA PHE A 73 1.58 9.97 -6.32
C PHE A 73 3.00 9.63 -6.75
N TYR A 74 3.68 8.72 -6.07
CA TYR A 74 4.99 8.24 -6.47
C TYR A 74 4.99 7.68 -7.89
N PHE A 75 4.06 6.77 -8.23
CA PHE A 75 3.99 6.18 -9.57
C PHE A 75 3.50 7.17 -10.65
N ILE A 76 2.74 8.21 -10.28
CA ILE A 76 2.42 9.32 -11.19
C ILE A 76 3.67 10.14 -11.48
N GLY A 77 4.39 10.56 -10.45
CA GLY A 77 5.57 11.43 -10.55
C GLY A 77 6.73 10.74 -11.26
N THR A 78 7.10 9.53 -10.82
CA THR A 78 8.19 8.76 -11.46
C THR A 78 7.84 8.38 -12.90
N GLY A 79 6.58 8.05 -13.18
CA GLY A 79 6.12 7.76 -14.52
C GLY A 79 6.22 8.95 -15.46
N LYS A 80 5.99 10.18 -14.97
CA LYS A 80 6.21 11.41 -15.76
C LYS A 80 7.70 11.62 -16.02
N LEU A 81 8.53 11.58 -14.98
CA LEU A 81 9.99 11.78 -15.11
C LEU A 81 10.61 10.82 -16.12
N ILE A 82 10.27 9.52 -16.04
CA ILE A 82 10.80 8.52 -16.98
C ILE A 82 10.31 8.80 -18.42
N LYS A 83 9.04 9.16 -18.62
CA LYS A 83 8.50 9.48 -19.95
C LYS A 83 9.23 10.64 -20.58
N ASP A 84 9.53 11.69 -19.83
CA ASP A 84 10.24 12.87 -20.31
C ASP A 84 11.69 12.51 -20.67
N GLU A 85 12.36 11.67 -19.86
CA GLU A 85 13.72 11.21 -20.11
C GLU A 85 13.83 10.36 -21.39
N VAL A 86 12.89 9.43 -21.60
CA VAL A 86 12.95 8.49 -22.73
C VAL A 86 12.28 9.01 -24.00
N ALA A 87 11.84 10.27 -24.03
CA ALA A 87 11.18 10.85 -25.19
C ALA A 87 12.06 10.81 -26.46
N ALA A 88 13.38 10.97 -26.31
CA ALA A 88 14.36 10.93 -27.39
C ALA A 88 14.90 9.52 -27.70
N TYR A 89 14.42 8.46 -27.03
CA TYR A 89 14.90 7.10 -27.28
C TYR A 89 14.30 6.53 -28.57
N PRO A 90 15.02 5.60 -29.26
CA PRO A 90 14.47 4.85 -30.39
C PRO A 90 13.17 4.15 -30.02
N GLU A 91 12.22 4.08 -30.97
CA GLU A 91 10.88 3.55 -30.71
C GLU A 91 10.85 2.15 -30.07
N PRO A 92 11.67 1.16 -30.46
CA PRO A 92 11.65 -0.15 -29.82
C PRO A 92 11.95 -0.09 -28.31
N GLU A 93 12.99 0.65 -27.92
CA GLU A 93 13.40 0.81 -26.52
C GLU A 93 12.33 1.57 -25.73
N ARG A 94 11.85 2.69 -26.28
CA ARG A 94 10.80 3.52 -25.67
C ARG A 94 9.52 2.72 -25.43
N ALA A 95 9.10 1.90 -26.38
CA ALA A 95 7.90 1.08 -26.24
C ALA A 95 8.01 0.05 -25.10
N VAL A 96 9.17 -0.55 -24.87
CA VAL A 96 9.42 -1.47 -23.75
C VAL A 96 9.26 -0.74 -22.41
N ILE A 97 9.88 0.44 -22.28
CA ILE A 97 9.83 1.25 -21.07
C ILE A 97 8.39 1.71 -20.76
N LEU A 98 7.69 2.24 -21.76
CA LEU A 98 6.30 2.71 -21.56
C LEU A 98 5.34 1.56 -21.20
N ARG A 99 5.57 0.35 -21.71
CA ARG A 99 4.82 -0.85 -21.28
C ARG A 99 5.10 -1.20 -19.83
N ALA A 100 6.37 -1.12 -19.39
CA ALA A 100 6.74 -1.35 -18.00
C ALA A 100 6.03 -0.37 -17.05
N LEU A 101 6.04 0.94 -17.36
CA LEU A 101 5.36 1.96 -16.59
C LEU A 101 3.85 1.72 -16.46
N ARG A 102 3.20 1.36 -17.58
CA ARG A 102 1.77 0.99 -17.55
C ARG A 102 1.51 -0.22 -16.65
N ARG A 103 2.37 -1.25 -16.72
CA ARG A 103 2.28 -2.45 -15.88
C ARG A 103 2.47 -2.11 -14.40
N PHE A 104 3.44 -1.25 -14.05
CA PHE A 104 3.67 -0.82 -12.67
C PHE A 104 2.42 -0.15 -12.11
N LYS A 105 1.88 0.84 -12.83
CA LYS A 105 0.67 1.53 -12.43
C LYS A 105 -0.54 0.58 -12.32
N ALA A 106 -0.73 -0.31 -13.28
CA ALA A 106 -1.85 -1.27 -13.27
C ALA A 106 -1.79 -2.25 -12.09
N ARG A 107 -0.58 -2.57 -11.60
CA ARG A 107 -0.40 -3.48 -10.45
C ARG A 107 -0.52 -2.77 -9.10
N THR A 108 -0.11 -1.52 -9.01
CA THR A 108 -0.02 -0.81 -7.73
C THR A 108 -1.21 0.10 -7.44
N SER A 109 -1.70 0.85 -8.43
CA SER A 109 -2.78 1.83 -8.20
C SER A 109 -4.09 1.22 -7.74
N PRO A 110 -4.61 0.11 -8.31
CA PRO A 110 -5.82 -0.51 -7.80
C PRO A 110 -5.67 -1.00 -6.36
N LEU A 111 -4.54 -1.66 -6.05
CA LEU A 111 -4.29 -2.16 -4.70
C LEU A 111 -4.19 -1.02 -3.68
N ALA A 112 -3.49 0.07 -4.02
CA ALA A 112 -3.42 1.25 -3.15
C ALA A 112 -4.82 1.87 -2.95
N THR A 113 -5.62 1.99 -4.01
CA THR A 113 -6.99 2.51 -3.92
C THR A 113 -7.89 1.62 -3.05
N PHE A 114 -7.87 0.30 -3.26
CA PHE A 114 -8.66 -0.62 -2.44
C PHE A 114 -8.20 -0.66 -0.98
N SER A 115 -6.88 -0.57 -0.72
CA SER A 115 -6.36 -0.45 0.64
C SER A 115 -6.86 0.83 1.32
N LEU A 116 -6.86 1.95 0.61
CA LEU A 116 -7.37 3.23 1.08
C LEU A 116 -8.87 3.13 1.41
N LEU A 117 -9.67 2.59 0.50
CA LEU A 117 -11.11 2.39 0.71
C LEU A 117 -11.38 1.43 1.87
N SER A 118 -10.62 0.35 2.00
CA SER A 118 -10.80 -0.60 3.11
C SER A 118 -10.50 0.04 4.47
N ALA A 119 -9.47 0.90 4.56
CA ALA A 119 -9.17 1.64 5.77
C ALA A 119 -10.33 2.56 6.20
N ILE A 120 -10.92 3.29 5.23
CA ILE A 120 -12.11 4.12 5.48
C ILE A 120 -13.29 3.24 5.91
N THR A 121 -13.53 2.13 5.21
CA THR A 121 -14.64 1.21 5.53
C THR A 121 -14.53 0.66 6.95
N VAL A 122 -13.36 0.18 7.35
CA VAL A 122 -13.12 -0.32 8.70
C VAL A 122 -13.40 0.77 9.73
N PHE A 123 -12.92 1.99 9.50
CA PHE A 123 -13.15 3.11 10.40
C PHE A 123 -14.64 3.45 10.56
N VAL A 124 -15.38 3.55 9.44
CA VAL A 124 -16.82 3.83 9.43
C VAL A 124 -17.61 2.71 10.13
N LEU A 125 -17.27 1.45 9.86
CA LEU A 125 -17.90 0.31 10.51
C LEU A 125 -17.66 0.29 12.02
N GLY A 126 -16.46 0.70 12.49
CA GLY A 126 -16.18 0.86 13.92
C GLY A 126 -17.14 1.83 14.60
N GLY A 127 -17.41 2.97 13.95
CA GLY A 127 -18.41 3.94 14.41
C GLY A 127 -19.84 3.36 14.41
N ALA A 128 -20.22 2.64 13.34
CA ALA A 128 -21.55 2.04 13.21
C ALA A 128 -21.84 0.98 14.28
N ILE A 129 -20.82 0.25 14.72
CA ILE A 129 -20.94 -0.70 15.84
C ILE A 129 -21.10 0.02 17.17
N HIS A 130 -20.35 1.10 17.38
CA HIS A 130 -20.46 1.91 18.58
C HIS A 130 -21.87 2.46 18.77
N THR A 131 -22.56 2.83 17.70
CA THR A 131 -23.96 3.27 17.68
C THR A 131 -24.98 2.12 17.65
N ARG A 132 -24.52 0.85 17.69
CA ARG A 132 -25.35 -0.35 17.56
C ARG A 132 -26.14 -0.46 16.24
N ALA A 133 -25.73 0.25 15.20
CA ALA A 133 -26.35 0.16 13.88
C ALA A 133 -26.01 -1.16 13.16
N LEU A 134 -24.87 -1.77 13.49
CA LEU A 134 -24.40 -3.03 12.89
C LEU A 134 -23.86 -3.99 13.96
N PRO A 135 -23.89 -5.30 13.71
CA PRO A 135 -23.33 -6.30 14.63
C PRO A 135 -21.78 -6.27 14.59
N ALA A 136 -21.13 -6.56 15.74
CA ALA A 136 -19.68 -6.45 15.91
C ALA A 136 -18.87 -7.30 14.93
N TRP A 137 -19.38 -8.45 14.47
CA TRP A 137 -18.69 -9.32 13.53
C TRP A 137 -18.43 -8.67 12.17
N THR A 138 -19.26 -7.68 11.75
CA THR A 138 -19.07 -6.98 10.45
C THR A 138 -17.78 -6.17 10.44
N HIS A 139 -17.49 -5.49 11.56
CA HIS A 139 -16.21 -4.75 11.71
C HIS A 139 -15.03 -5.71 11.79
N LEU A 140 -15.15 -6.81 12.54
CA LEU A 140 -14.08 -7.80 12.63
C LEU A 140 -13.77 -8.40 11.26
N ALA A 141 -14.78 -8.81 10.50
CA ALA A 141 -14.60 -9.35 9.15
C ALA A 141 -13.94 -8.32 8.22
N ALA A 142 -14.39 -7.07 8.25
CA ALA A 142 -13.80 -5.99 7.46
C ALA A 142 -12.34 -5.71 7.89
N SER A 143 -12.02 -5.77 9.18
CA SER A 143 -10.67 -5.58 9.70
C SER A 143 -9.71 -6.68 9.22
N VAL A 144 -10.13 -7.94 9.27
CA VAL A 144 -9.36 -9.07 8.74
C VAL A 144 -9.13 -8.92 7.23
N ALA A 145 -10.19 -8.59 6.48
CA ALA A 145 -10.06 -8.36 5.04
C ALA A 145 -9.12 -7.19 4.71
N ALA A 146 -9.17 -6.11 5.48
CA ALA A 146 -8.26 -4.97 5.32
C ALA A 146 -6.81 -5.34 5.61
N VAL A 147 -6.53 -6.10 6.68
CA VAL A 147 -5.17 -6.59 6.99
C VAL A 147 -4.63 -7.44 5.84
N VAL A 148 -5.41 -8.40 5.33
CA VAL A 148 -5.00 -9.26 4.21
C VAL A 148 -4.72 -8.43 2.96
N LEU A 149 -5.60 -7.47 2.64
CA LEU A 149 -5.45 -6.59 1.50
C LEU A 149 -4.19 -5.71 1.60
N HIS A 150 -3.94 -5.10 2.77
CA HIS A 150 -2.75 -4.28 3.00
C HIS A 150 -1.46 -5.10 2.94
N ALA A 151 -1.46 -6.33 3.48
CA ALA A 151 -0.32 -7.23 3.39
C ALA A 151 -0.02 -7.61 1.93
N TRP A 152 -1.06 -7.94 1.16
CA TRP A 152 -0.91 -8.22 -0.27
C TRP A 152 -0.44 -6.99 -1.05
N ALA A 153 -1.04 -5.83 -0.80
CA ALA A 153 -0.63 -4.57 -1.41
C ALA A 153 0.85 -4.28 -1.14
N LEU A 154 1.31 -4.43 0.11
CA LEU A 154 2.70 -4.23 0.50
C LEU A 154 3.65 -5.16 -0.28
N LEU A 155 3.34 -6.45 -0.40
CA LEU A 155 4.15 -7.42 -1.13
C LEU A 155 4.27 -7.09 -2.62
N VAL A 156 3.16 -6.65 -3.24
CA VAL A 156 3.16 -6.24 -4.65
C VAL A 156 3.91 -4.92 -4.83
N GLN A 157 3.67 -3.95 -3.95
CA GLN A 157 4.33 -2.64 -3.97
C GLN A 157 5.84 -2.80 -3.82
N TRP A 158 6.33 -3.65 -2.90
CA TRP A 158 7.75 -3.92 -2.73
C TRP A 158 8.42 -4.32 -4.05
N ARG A 159 7.88 -5.35 -4.72
CA ARG A 159 8.44 -5.84 -6.00
C ARG A 159 8.41 -4.76 -7.09
N VAL A 160 7.32 -4.00 -7.16
CA VAL A 160 7.18 -2.97 -8.19
C VAL A 160 8.05 -1.75 -7.90
N PHE A 161 8.25 -1.38 -6.64
CA PHE A 161 9.21 -0.33 -6.27
C PHE A 161 10.63 -0.70 -6.65
N GLU A 162 11.04 -1.95 -6.42
CA GLU A 162 12.36 -2.45 -6.82
C GLU A 162 12.53 -2.40 -8.36
N GLU A 163 11.56 -2.91 -9.11
CA GLU A 163 11.59 -2.84 -10.58
C GLU A 163 11.60 -1.38 -11.09
N ASN A 164 10.81 -0.50 -10.48
CA ASN A 164 10.75 0.91 -10.86
C ASN A 164 12.06 1.64 -10.55
N SER A 165 12.71 1.34 -9.41
CA SER A 165 14.01 1.91 -9.08
C SER A 165 15.08 1.50 -10.10
N ARG A 166 15.14 0.22 -10.48
CA ARG A 166 16.07 -0.26 -11.53
C ARG A 166 15.81 0.43 -12.87
N LEU A 167 14.56 0.64 -13.24
CA LEU A 167 14.19 1.36 -14.46
C LEU A 167 14.64 2.83 -14.43
N MET A 168 14.54 3.48 -13.26
CA MET A 168 14.94 4.88 -13.08
C MET A 168 16.46 5.05 -13.04
N ASP A 169 17.19 4.07 -12.50
CA ASP A 169 18.66 4.13 -12.40
C ASP A 169 19.33 4.03 -13.79
N ASP A 170 18.88 3.13 -14.64
CA ASP A 170 19.36 2.97 -16.03
C ASP A 170 18.27 2.35 -16.93
N PRO A 171 17.48 3.19 -17.64
CA PRO A 171 16.42 2.71 -18.54
C PRO A 171 16.94 1.77 -19.66
N ARG A 172 18.16 2.01 -20.17
CA ARG A 172 18.75 1.16 -21.22
C ARG A 172 19.20 -0.20 -20.70
N ALA A 173 19.82 -0.24 -19.52
CA ALA A 173 20.16 -1.51 -18.87
C ALA A 173 18.91 -2.33 -18.57
N TYR A 174 17.82 -1.66 -18.16
CA TYR A 174 16.52 -2.31 -17.94
C TYR A 174 15.99 -2.96 -19.23
N VAL A 175 16.04 -2.26 -20.37
CA VAL A 175 15.60 -2.83 -21.67
C VAL A 175 16.44 -4.06 -22.01
N ARG A 176 17.78 -3.95 -21.94
CA ARG A 176 18.68 -5.08 -22.22
C ARG A 176 18.38 -6.31 -21.38
N SER A 177 18.11 -6.10 -20.06
CA SER A 177 17.77 -7.20 -19.17
C SER A 177 16.47 -7.89 -19.57
N LYS A 178 15.46 -7.13 -20.01
CA LYS A 178 14.17 -7.69 -20.46
C LYS A 178 14.27 -8.45 -21.79
N GLU A 179 15.14 -8.01 -22.69
CA GLU A 179 15.42 -8.75 -23.92
C GLU A 179 16.13 -10.09 -23.64
N GLN A 180 17.10 -10.10 -22.72
CA GLN A 180 17.77 -11.34 -22.30
C GLN A 180 16.80 -12.32 -21.65
N GLU A 181 15.94 -11.85 -20.72
CA GLU A 181 14.89 -12.68 -20.12
C GLU A 181 13.93 -13.28 -21.18
N ALA A 182 13.60 -12.51 -22.23
CA ALA A 182 12.74 -12.99 -23.30
C ALA A 182 13.41 -14.06 -24.18
N ARG A 183 14.73 -13.94 -24.42
CA ARG A 183 15.51 -14.93 -25.18
C ARG A 183 15.71 -16.24 -24.42
N SER A 184 15.89 -16.19 -23.11
CA SER A 184 16.11 -17.38 -22.27
C SER A 184 14.86 -18.25 -22.08
N LYS A 185 13.67 -17.75 -22.45
CA LYS A 185 12.38 -18.46 -22.34
C LYS A 185 11.92 -19.11 -23.66
N LYS A 186 12.70 -18.94 -24.73
CA LYS A 186 12.49 -19.59 -26.03
C LYS A 186 13.36 -20.82 -26.19
#